data_5441cb5c46cb096aa4d9b38b257a939a
#
_entry.id   5441cb5c46cb096aa4d9b38b257a939a
#
_cell.length_a   1.000
_cell.length_b   1.000
_cell.length_c   1.000
_cell.angle_alpha   90.00
_cell.angle_beta   90.00
_cell.angle_gamma   90.00
#
_symmetry.space_group_name_H-M   'P 1'
#
loop_
_entity.id
_entity.type
_entity.pdbx_description
1 polymer ?
#
loop_
_entity_poly.entity_id
_entity_poly.type
_entity_poly.pdbx_seq_one_letter_code
_entity_poly.pdbx_strand_id
1 'polypeptide(L)'
;MQMEHRATRLDLDFNFHVSNRSYVSIALLTMPDEVLAKQTLKTVTVHWLHETYLDETLLCRMSRTEDGSYLHTLTNADGVVVCELMSQWQPQPETPDVSEVLNRSL
;
A
#
# COMPACT_ATOMS: atom_id res chain seq x y z
N MET A 1 11.92 6.62 -2.19
CA MET A 1 11.35 5.65 -3.18
C MET A 1 10.16 6.25 -3.88
N GLN A 2 10.08 6.07 -5.17
CA GLN A 2 8.92 6.49 -5.94
C GLN A 2 8.59 5.47 -7.02
N MET A 3 7.32 5.41 -7.42
CA MET A 3 6.82 4.49 -8.41
C MET A 3 5.61 5.09 -9.12
N GLU A 4 5.47 4.82 -10.41
CA GLU A 4 4.29 5.22 -11.16
C GLU A 4 3.31 4.06 -11.26
N HIS A 5 2.03 4.35 -11.17
CA HIS A 5 0.96 3.38 -11.38
C HIS A 5 -0.15 4.00 -12.24
N ARG A 6 -0.48 3.32 -13.33
CA ARG A 6 -1.61 3.70 -14.18
C ARG A 6 -2.86 2.96 -13.69
N ALA A 7 -3.94 3.70 -13.41
CA ALA A 7 -5.17 3.11 -12.93
C ALA A 7 -5.77 2.18 -14.00
N THR A 8 -6.06 0.95 -13.61
CA THR A 8 -6.67 -0.08 -14.46
C THR A 8 -8.09 -0.36 -14.01
N ARG A 9 -8.82 -1.16 -14.78
CA ARG A 9 -10.17 -1.58 -14.41
C ARG A 9 -10.23 -2.33 -13.09
N LEU A 10 -9.16 -3.03 -12.72
CA LEU A 10 -9.09 -3.74 -11.44
C LEU A 10 -9.02 -2.80 -10.23
N ASP A 11 -8.62 -1.55 -10.45
CA ASP A 11 -8.52 -0.54 -9.40
C ASP A 11 -9.86 0.16 -9.14
N LEU A 12 -10.85 0.00 -10.03
CA LEU A 12 -12.09 0.75 -9.97
C LEU A 12 -13.16 0.07 -9.12
N ASP A 13 -14.00 0.89 -8.50
CA ASP A 13 -15.22 0.47 -7.83
C ASP A 13 -16.45 0.60 -8.78
N PHE A 14 -17.66 0.40 -8.23
CA PHE A 14 -18.90 0.53 -8.99
C PHE A 14 -19.18 1.95 -9.51
N ASN A 15 -18.53 2.96 -8.95
CA ASN A 15 -18.65 4.34 -9.40
C ASN A 15 -17.61 4.73 -10.44
N PHE A 16 -16.81 3.76 -10.92
CA PHE A 16 -15.74 3.96 -11.89
C PHE A 16 -14.61 4.88 -11.41
N HIS A 17 -14.43 4.99 -10.09
CA HIS A 17 -13.30 5.66 -9.45
C HIS A 17 -12.36 4.63 -8.87
N VAL A 18 -11.08 4.97 -8.72
CA VAL A 18 -10.15 4.11 -7.99
C VAL A 18 -10.69 3.88 -6.58
N SER A 19 -10.82 2.61 -6.20
CA SER A 19 -11.36 2.24 -4.91
C SER A 19 -10.40 2.57 -3.77
N ASN A 20 -10.95 2.77 -2.57
CA ASN A 20 -10.14 3.00 -1.37
C ASN A 20 -9.13 1.88 -1.13
N ARG A 21 -9.55 0.65 -1.40
CA ARG A 21 -8.68 -0.53 -1.30
C ARG A 21 -7.51 -0.46 -2.27
N SER A 22 -7.74 -0.01 -3.49
CA SER A 22 -6.69 0.11 -4.50
C SER A 22 -5.67 1.17 -4.15
N TYR A 23 -6.07 2.29 -3.55
CA TYR A 23 -5.11 3.30 -3.07
C TYR A 23 -4.11 2.71 -2.07
N VAL A 24 -4.58 1.89 -1.16
CA VAL A 24 -3.70 1.22 -0.20
C VAL A 24 -2.73 0.28 -0.92
N SER A 25 -3.23 -0.53 -1.84
CA SER A 25 -2.39 -1.46 -2.60
C SER A 25 -1.34 -0.72 -3.44
N ILE A 26 -1.73 0.37 -4.08
CA ILE A 26 -0.81 1.20 -4.88
C ILE A 26 0.28 1.79 -3.99
N ALA A 27 -0.11 2.35 -2.84
CA ALA A 27 0.85 2.92 -1.90
C ALA A 27 1.87 1.88 -1.41
N LEU A 28 1.42 0.66 -1.17
CA LEU A 28 2.31 -0.41 -0.69
C LEU A 28 3.31 -0.89 -1.74
N LEU A 29 3.11 -0.57 -3.04
CA LEU A 29 4.10 -0.86 -4.07
C LEU A 29 5.43 -0.14 -3.84
N THR A 30 5.43 0.95 -3.08
CA THR A 30 6.66 1.68 -2.75
C THR A 30 7.40 1.12 -1.54
N MET A 31 6.84 0.12 -0.85
CA MET A 31 7.51 -0.47 0.31
C MET A 31 8.71 -1.31 -0.13
N PRO A 32 9.85 -1.23 0.61
CA PRO A 32 10.98 -2.10 0.35
C PRO A 32 10.61 -3.57 0.49
N ASP A 33 11.12 -4.42 -0.40
CA ASP A 33 10.88 -5.86 -0.36
C ASP A 33 11.28 -6.46 0.99
N GLU A 34 12.31 -5.95 1.60
CA GLU A 34 12.78 -6.39 2.91
C GLU A 34 11.72 -6.21 4.00
N VAL A 35 11.01 -5.08 3.97
CA VAL A 35 9.92 -4.83 4.92
C VAL A 35 8.76 -5.78 4.66
N LEU A 36 8.36 -5.94 3.39
CA LEU A 36 7.27 -6.85 3.02
C LEU A 36 7.57 -8.31 3.38
N ALA A 37 8.85 -8.71 3.33
CA ALA A 37 9.26 -10.06 3.63
C ALA A 37 9.29 -10.38 5.12
N LYS A 38 9.59 -9.39 5.98
CA LYS A 38 9.89 -9.61 7.40
C LYS A 38 8.88 -8.98 8.36
N GLN A 39 8.01 -8.11 7.86
CA GLN A 39 7.08 -7.36 8.68
C GLN A 39 5.66 -7.49 8.16
N THR A 40 4.70 -7.22 9.05
CA THR A 40 3.29 -7.15 8.70
C THR A 40 2.77 -5.74 8.97
N LEU A 41 1.79 -5.33 8.18
CA LEU A 41 1.13 -4.04 8.36
C LEU A 41 0.37 -4.04 9.68
N LYS A 42 0.72 -3.11 10.55
CA LYS A 42 0.07 -2.93 11.85
C LYS A 42 -1.11 -1.99 11.76
N THR A 43 -0.88 -0.80 11.23
CA THR A 43 -1.92 0.22 11.07
C THR A 43 -1.71 0.96 9.76
N VAL A 44 -2.80 1.43 9.21
CA VAL A 44 -2.79 2.32 8.06
C VAL A 44 -3.82 3.42 8.29
N THR A 45 -3.38 4.66 8.07
CA THR A 45 -4.25 5.84 8.13
C THR A 45 -4.27 6.46 6.75
N VAL A 46 -5.44 6.70 6.20
CA VAL A 46 -5.59 7.17 4.82
C VAL A 46 -6.39 8.45 4.79
N HIS A 47 -5.87 9.44 4.06
CA HIS A 47 -6.58 10.68 3.74
C HIS A 47 -6.84 10.72 2.24
N TRP A 48 -8.12 10.60 1.86
CA TRP A 48 -8.55 10.71 0.46
C TRP A 48 -8.86 12.17 0.18
N LEU A 49 -8.21 12.73 -0.84
CA LEU A 49 -8.32 14.14 -1.17
C LEU A 49 -9.02 14.40 -2.50
N HIS A 50 -8.77 13.54 -3.50
CA HIS A 50 -9.36 13.63 -4.82
C HIS A 50 -9.63 12.25 -5.40
N GLU A 51 -10.57 12.16 -6.33
CA GLU A 51 -10.88 10.94 -7.06
C GLU A 51 -9.88 10.69 -8.18
N THR A 52 -9.67 9.43 -8.51
CA THR A 52 -8.84 8.98 -9.63
C THR A 52 -9.67 8.11 -10.54
N TYR A 53 -9.52 8.29 -11.83
CA TYR A 53 -10.30 7.60 -12.85
C TYR A 53 -9.43 6.65 -13.67
N LEU A 54 -10.09 5.84 -14.53
CA LEU A 54 -9.41 4.91 -15.42
C LEU A 54 -8.35 5.64 -16.25
N ASP A 55 -7.21 4.99 -16.44
CA ASP A 55 -6.07 5.46 -17.23
C ASP A 55 -5.30 6.66 -16.65
N GLU A 56 -5.73 7.25 -15.55
CA GLU A 56 -4.91 8.24 -14.87
C GLU A 56 -3.65 7.60 -14.30
N THR A 57 -2.52 8.29 -14.43
CA THR A 57 -1.26 7.86 -13.86
C THR A 57 -1.02 8.55 -12.53
N LEU A 58 -0.73 7.76 -11.51
CA LEU A 58 -0.40 8.23 -10.18
C LEU A 58 1.10 8.06 -9.93
N LEU A 59 1.73 9.10 -9.41
CA LEU A 59 3.08 9.00 -8.88
C LEU A 59 2.98 8.76 -7.38
N CYS A 60 3.45 7.61 -6.94
CA CYS A 60 3.50 7.26 -5.54
C CYS A 60 4.91 7.49 -5.00
N ARG A 61 5.03 8.31 -3.98
CA ARG A 61 6.29 8.57 -3.27
C ARG A 61 6.18 8.08 -1.85
N MET A 62 7.28 7.54 -1.34
CA MET A 62 7.35 7.07 0.03
C MET A 62 8.55 7.69 0.72
N SER A 63 8.34 8.16 1.95
CA SER A 63 9.39 8.62 2.85
C SER A 63 9.18 8.01 4.23
N ARG A 64 10.29 7.81 4.94
CA ARG A 64 10.24 7.33 6.31
C ARG A 64 10.13 8.51 7.26
N THR A 65 9.23 8.42 8.25
CA THR A 65 9.06 9.45 9.26
C THR A 65 10.00 9.24 10.44
N GLU A 66 10.13 10.24 11.30
CA GLU A 66 11.01 10.17 12.48
C GLU A 66 10.64 9.07 13.46
N ASP A 67 9.34 8.74 13.56
CA ASP A 67 8.85 7.68 14.44
C ASP A 67 8.96 6.27 13.83
N GLY A 68 9.53 6.16 12.63
CA GLY A 68 9.69 4.89 11.95
C GLY A 68 8.50 4.44 11.12
N SER A 69 7.44 5.25 11.02
CA SER A 69 6.34 5.02 10.10
C SER A 69 6.75 5.38 8.65
N TYR A 70 5.91 5.03 7.70
CA TYR A 70 6.14 5.37 6.30
C TYR A 70 5.00 6.25 5.80
N LEU A 71 5.35 7.37 5.18
CA LEU A 71 4.39 8.27 4.54
C LEU A 71 4.39 8.01 3.04
N HIS A 72 3.21 7.72 2.50
CA HIS A 72 2.99 7.50 1.08
C HIS A 72 2.13 8.64 0.53
N THR A 73 2.59 9.28 -0.53
CA THR A 73 1.88 10.39 -1.17
C THR A 73 1.61 10.00 -2.62
N LEU A 74 0.35 9.98 -3.00
CA LEU A 74 -0.08 9.68 -4.36
C LEU A 74 -0.49 10.98 -5.04
N THR A 75 0.14 11.28 -6.17
CA THR A 75 -0.03 12.53 -6.91
C THR A 75 -0.44 12.21 -8.34
N ASN A 76 -1.41 12.94 -8.89
CA ASN A 76 -1.82 12.76 -10.27
C ASN A 76 -0.87 13.50 -11.24
N ALA A 77 -1.15 13.38 -12.54
CA ALA A 77 -0.30 13.99 -13.58
C ALA A 77 -0.28 15.52 -13.53
N ASP A 78 -1.29 16.15 -12.92
CA ASP A 78 -1.36 17.60 -12.75
C ASP A 78 -0.63 18.09 -11.48
N GLY A 79 0.02 17.20 -10.76
CA GLY A 79 0.71 17.54 -9.53
C GLY A 79 -0.19 17.67 -8.30
N VAL A 80 -1.44 17.22 -8.40
CA VAL A 80 -2.39 17.28 -7.29
C VAL A 80 -2.26 16.02 -6.45
N VAL A 81 -2.13 16.18 -5.13
CA VAL A 81 -2.13 15.05 -4.19
C VAL A 81 -3.55 14.51 -4.11
N VAL A 82 -3.74 13.26 -4.51
CA VAL A 82 -5.05 12.59 -4.48
C VAL A 82 -5.24 11.75 -3.23
N CYS A 83 -4.16 11.30 -2.62
CA CYS A 83 -4.23 10.45 -1.43
C CYS A 83 -2.93 10.56 -0.64
N GLU A 84 -3.05 10.63 0.67
CA GLU A 84 -1.93 10.48 1.60
C GLU A 84 -2.21 9.30 2.51
N LEU A 85 -1.19 8.48 2.75
CA LEU A 85 -1.33 7.28 3.55
C LEU A 85 -0.12 7.14 4.47
N MET A 86 -0.40 6.87 5.74
CA MET A 86 0.62 6.57 6.74
C MET A 86 0.53 5.10 7.08
N SER A 87 1.63 4.35 6.96
CA SER A 87 1.67 2.94 7.31
C SER A 87 2.65 2.68 8.45
N GLN A 88 2.22 1.85 9.39
CA GLN A 88 3.06 1.37 10.49
C GLN A 88 3.17 -0.14 10.40
N TRP A 89 4.36 -0.65 10.64
CA TRP A 89 4.70 -2.04 10.46
C TRP A 89 5.25 -2.65 11.74
N GLN A 90 5.09 -3.95 11.90
CA GLN A 90 5.62 -4.69 13.03
C GLN A 90 6.26 -5.99 12.55
N PRO A 91 7.22 -6.55 13.31
CA PRO A 91 7.81 -7.83 12.93
C PRO A 91 6.74 -8.89 12.73
N GLN A 92 6.93 -9.76 11.74
CA GLN A 92 6.03 -10.90 11.56
C GLN A 92 6.16 -11.83 12.76
N PRO A 93 5.04 -12.40 13.23
CA PRO A 93 5.11 -13.47 14.20
C PRO A 93 5.85 -14.66 13.59
N GLU A 94 6.59 -15.39 14.45
CA GLU A 94 7.29 -16.59 14.01
C GLU A 94 6.27 -17.59 13.44
N THR A 95 6.49 -17.98 12.16
CA THR A 95 5.63 -18.96 11.52
C THR A 95 6.07 -20.36 11.92
N PRO A 96 5.13 -21.23 12.33
CA PRO A 96 5.47 -22.61 12.63
C PRO A 96 6.04 -23.31 11.38
N ASP A 97 6.95 -24.25 11.59
CA ASP A 97 7.44 -25.12 10.53
C ASP A 97 6.24 -25.88 9.93
N VAL A 98 6.14 -25.89 8.60
CA VAL A 98 5.06 -26.56 7.89
C VAL A 98 5.02 -28.06 8.22
N SER A 99 6.18 -28.70 8.38
CA SER A 99 6.28 -30.11 8.78
C SER A 99 5.66 -30.35 10.15
N GLU A 100 5.87 -29.45 11.09
CA GLU A 100 5.31 -29.51 12.42
C GLU A 100 3.80 -29.36 12.42
N VAL A 101 3.29 -28.45 11.61
CA VAL A 101 1.85 -28.24 11.46
C VAL A 101 1.19 -29.47 10.84
N LEU A 102 1.78 -30.06 9.81
CA LEU A 102 1.27 -31.28 9.20
C LEU A 102 1.25 -32.46 10.17
N ASN A 103 2.28 -32.61 10.98
CA ASN A 103 2.35 -33.68 11.98
C ASN A 103 1.26 -33.53 13.05
N ARG A 104 0.91 -32.33 13.41
CA ARG A 104 -0.17 -32.06 14.36
C ARG A 104 -1.56 -32.32 13.78
N SER A 105 -1.70 -32.23 12.47
CA SER A 105 -2.96 -32.45 11.79
C SER A 105 -3.27 -33.94 11.57
N LEU A 106 -2.31 -34.78 11.73
CA LEU A 106 -2.42 -36.21 11.55
C LEU A 106 -2.62 -36.92 12.91
#